data_52b93b37700c4acc53fc639e7e4e39d0
#
_entry.id   52b93b37700c4acc53fc639e7e4e39d0
#
_cell.length_a   1.000
_cell.length_b   1.000
_cell.length_c   1.000
_cell.angle_alpha   90.00
_cell.angle_beta   90.00
_cell.angle_gamma   90.00
#
_symmetry.space_group_name_H-M   'P 1'
#
loop_
_entity.id
_entity.type
_entity.pdbx_description
1 polymer ?
#
loop_
_entity_poly.entity_id
_entity_poly.type
_entity_poly.pdbx_seq_one_letter_code
_entity_poly.pdbx_strand_id
1 'polypeptide(L)'
;RKGAVCAYLESWHLDIEEFLELRKNTGDDRRRTHDMNTANWIPDLFMKRVAEDGDWTLLSPADAPDLHDLYGRAFEQRYLAYEEQTRNGELKLFKRIKAADLWRKMLSMLFETGHPWITFKDTCNVRSPQQHTGVVHSSNLCTEITLNTSADEIAVCNLGSINLVQHIENGELNLQKLEETTRTAVRMLDNVIDINYYSVEQARTSNMRHRPVGLGLMGFQDALYKLGLAYGSDAAVEFADTSMEAISYYAIDASSNLAQERGAYASFSGSLWSRGILPIDSIKMLQAERGEGFLDVDMSSKLDWSALRSKVQINGMRNSNV
;
A
#
# COMPACT_ATOMS: atom_id res chain seq x y z
N ARG A 1 -15.33 17.45 15.49
CA ARG A 1 -14.77 17.11 14.16
C ARG A 1 -15.76 16.19 13.44
N LYS A 2 -15.86 16.32 12.13
CA LYS A 2 -16.58 15.36 11.30
C LYS A 2 -15.61 14.22 10.95
N GLY A 3 -16.11 12.97 10.94
CA GLY A 3 -15.38 11.82 10.42
C GLY A 3 -15.33 11.86 8.90
N ALA A 4 -14.36 11.19 8.31
CA ALA A 4 -14.26 10.94 6.88
C ALA A 4 -13.98 9.44 6.66
N VAL A 5 -14.61 8.86 5.64
CA VAL A 5 -14.59 7.41 5.37
C VAL A 5 -14.29 7.16 3.90
N CYS A 6 -13.55 6.10 3.63
CA CYS A 6 -13.43 5.50 2.31
C CYS A 6 -13.85 4.04 2.38
N ALA A 7 -14.81 3.64 1.56
CA ALA A 7 -15.20 2.25 1.38
C ALA A 7 -14.38 1.63 0.25
N TYR A 8 -13.79 0.47 0.51
CA TYR A 8 -13.05 -0.33 -0.47
C TYR A 8 -13.88 -1.52 -0.92
N LEU A 9 -13.93 -1.79 -2.21
CA LEU A 9 -14.57 -2.99 -2.74
C LEU A 9 -13.65 -3.69 -3.74
N GLU A 10 -13.59 -5.02 -3.63
CA GLU A 10 -12.82 -5.83 -4.57
C GLU A 10 -13.52 -5.96 -5.92
N SER A 11 -12.75 -5.97 -7.00
CA SER A 11 -13.28 -5.98 -8.38
C SER A 11 -14.06 -7.24 -8.75
N TRP A 12 -13.94 -8.32 -7.99
CA TRP A 12 -14.68 -9.59 -8.19
C TRP A 12 -16.05 -9.61 -7.47
N HIS A 13 -16.35 -8.62 -6.65
CA HIS A 13 -17.61 -8.58 -5.89
C HIS A 13 -18.81 -8.39 -6.81
N LEU A 14 -19.90 -9.11 -6.53
CA LEU A 14 -21.11 -9.09 -7.35
C LEU A 14 -21.71 -7.68 -7.51
N ASP A 15 -21.60 -6.84 -6.49
CA ASP A 15 -22.16 -5.48 -6.47
C ASP A 15 -21.20 -4.42 -7.02
N ILE A 16 -20.08 -4.81 -7.63
CA ILE A 16 -19.06 -3.84 -8.07
C ILE A 16 -19.61 -2.79 -9.04
N GLU A 17 -20.51 -3.17 -9.95
CA GLU A 17 -21.05 -2.24 -10.92
C GLU A 17 -21.94 -1.15 -10.28
N GLU A 18 -22.70 -1.49 -9.23
CA GLU A 18 -23.50 -0.54 -8.46
C GLU A 18 -22.61 0.33 -7.56
N PHE A 19 -21.58 -0.26 -6.96
CA PHE A 19 -20.58 0.46 -6.16
C PHE A 19 -19.88 1.57 -6.97
N LEU A 20 -19.56 1.32 -8.24
CA LEU A 20 -18.94 2.32 -9.11
C LEU A 20 -19.82 3.56 -9.30
N GLU A 21 -21.13 3.42 -9.18
CA GLU A 21 -22.09 4.51 -9.41
C GLU A 21 -22.42 5.32 -8.14
N LEU A 22 -21.91 4.93 -6.96
CA LEU A 22 -22.27 5.58 -5.70
C LEU A 22 -21.99 7.09 -5.64
N ARG A 23 -21.00 7.56 -6.38
CA ARG A 23 -20.58 8.98 -6.42
C ARG A 23 -21.11 9.75 -7.64
N LYS A 24 -21.92 9.12 -8.46
CA LYS A 24 -22.49 9.75 -9.67
C LYS A 24 -23.35 10.98 -9.32
N ASN A 25 -23.21 12.04 -10.10
CA ASN A 25 -23.96 13.29 -9.91
C ASN A 25 -25.40 13.25 -10.47
N THR A 26 -25.79 12.12 -11.04
CA THR A 26 -27.11 11.91 -11.68
C THR A 26 -27.80 10.67 -11.13
N GLY A 27 -29.11 10.60 -11.32
CA GLY A 27 -29.92 9.47 -10.89
C GLY A 27 -30.62 9.69 -9.54
N ASP A 28 -31.03 8.60 -8.89
CA ASP A 28 -31.76 8.67 -7.60
C ASP A 28 -30.77 8.92 -6.44
N ASP A 29 -30.89 10.06 -5.76
CA ASP A 29 -30.03 10.46 -4.64
C ASP A 29 -30.02 9.45 -3.49
N ARG A 30 -31.10 8.68 -3.31
CA ARG A 30 -31.15 7.60 -2.30
C ARG A 30 -30.18 6.47 -2.58
N ARG A 31 -29.66 6.36 -3.80
CA ARG A 31 -28.66 5.40 -4.25
C ARG A 31 -27.26 6.01 -4.36
N ARG A 32 -27.03 7.18 -3.75
CA ARG A 32 -25.76 7.91 -3.81
C ARG A 32 -25.17 8.11 -2.42
N THR A 33 -23.86 8.23 -2.35
CA THR A 33 -23.11 8.45 -1.10
C THR A 33 -22.09 9.57 -1.33
N HIS A 34 -22.58 10.80 -1.49
CA HIS A 34 -21.75 11.95 -1.84
C HIS A 34 -20.69 12.28 -0.79
N ASP A 35 -20.94 11.96 0.48
CA ASP A 35 -20.04 12.27 1.61
C ASP A 35 -19.07 11.12 1.94
N MET A 36 -19.15 9.99 1.25
CA MET A 36 -18.26 8.84 1.45
C MET A 36 -17.35 8.68 0.24
N ASN A 37 -16.05 8.56 0.47
CA ASN A 37 -15.11 8.21 -0.58
C ASN A 37 -15.20 6.71 -0.90
N THR A 38 -14.85 6.34 -2.12
CA THR A 38 -14.87 4.96 -2.59
C THR A 38 -13.56 4.61 -3.30
N ALA A 39 -13.13 3.36 -3.19
CA ALA A 39 -11.92 2.85 -3.84
C ALA A 39 -12.11 1.42 -4.33
N ASN A 40 -11.55 1.11 -5.48
CA ASN A 40 -11.45 -0.25 -5.99
C ASN A 40 -10.24 -0.95 -5.38
N TRP A 41 -10.40 -2.21 -4.96
CA TRP A 41 -9.32 -3.07 -4.49
C TRP A 41 -9.12 -4.19 -5.51
N ILE A 42 -8.05 -4.08 -6.31
CA ILE A 42 -7.88 -4.77 -7.60
C ILE A 42 -6.77 -5.83 -7.49
N PRO A 43 -7.08 -7.13 -7.68
CA PRO A 43 -6.06 -8.16 -7.82
C PRO A 43 -5.37 -8.11 -9.18
N ASP A 44 -4.12 -8.55 -9.25
CA ASP A 44 -3.33 -8.58 -10.49
C ASP A 44 -4.01 -9.42 -11.59
N LEU A 45 -4.69 -10.50 -11.22
CA LEU A 45 -5.45 -11.33 -12.17
C LEU A 45 -6.49 -10.52 -12.97
N PHE A 46 -7.16 -9.55 -12.32
CA PHE A 46 -8.11 -8.69 -13.04
C PHE A 46 -7.41 -7.90 -14.15
N MET A 47 -6.26 -7.28 -13.85
CA MET A 47 -5.50 -6.51 -14.84
C MET A 47 -4.96 -7.41 -15.97
N LYS A 48 -4.54 -8.64 -15.64
CA LYS A 48 -4.16 -9.65 -16.63
C LYS A 48 -5.33 -9.96 -17.58
N ARG A 49 -6.53 -10.18 -17.03
CA ARG A 49 -7.74 -10.40 -17.85
C ARG A 49 -8.14 -9.17 -18.68
N VAL A 50 -7.90 -7.95 -18.19
CA VAL A 50 -8.08 -6.72 -18.97
C VAL A 50 -7.13 -6.70 -20.18
N ALA A 51 -5.87 -7.02 -19.99
CA ALA A 51 -4.87 -7.04 -21.06
C ALA A 51 -5.12 -8.14 -22.11
N GLU A 52 -5.67 -9.27 -21.69
CA GLU A 52 -5.97 -10.43 -22.54
C GLU A 52 -7.38 -10.39 -23.17
N ASP A 53 -8.17 -9.33 -22.94
CA ASP A 53 -9.60 -9.23 -23.29
C ASP A 53 -10.43 -10.43 -22.78
N GLY A 54 -10.06 -10.91 -21.59
CA GLY A 54 -10.67 -12.05 -20.96
C GLY A 54 -12.01 -11.76 -20.26
N ASP A 55 -12.71 -12.81 -19.89
CA ASP A 55 -13.92 -12.70 -19.08
C ASP A 55 -13.56 -12.54 -17.59
N TRP A 56 -14.43 -11.85 -16.86
CA TRP A 56 -14.35 -11.67 -15.43
C TRP A 56 -15.65 -12.09 -14.76
N THR A 57 -15.56 -12.97 -13.76
CA THR A 57 -16.72 -13.50 -13.06
C THR A 57 -16.92 -12.75 -11.73
N LEU A 58 -18.04 -12.09 -11.58
CA LEU A 58 -18.47 -11.47 -10.35
C LEU A 58 -19.11 -12.53 -9.46
N LEU A 59 -18.67 -12.61 -8.21
CA LEU A 59 -19.06 -13.62 -7.24
C LEU A 59 -19.67 -12.98 -5.99
N SER A 60 -20.58 -13.72 -5.36
CA SER A 60 -21.05 -13.35 -4.03
C SER A 60 -19.99 -13.66 -2.97
N PRO A 61 -19.68 -12.75 -2.02
CA PRO A 61 -18.77 -13.04 -0.93
C PRO A 61 -19.28 -14.15 0.02
N ALA A 62 -20.58 -14.42 0.02
CA ALA A 62 -21.14 -15.55 0.77
C ALA A 62 -20.74 -16.91 0.16
N ASP A 63 -20.58 -16.96 -1.16
CA ASP A 63 -20.20 -18.17 -1.90
C ASP A 63 -18.68 -18.30 -2.07
N ALA A 64 -17.95 -17.19 -2.01
CA ALA A 64 -16.49 -17.11 -2.17
C ALA A 64 -15.83 -16.32 -1.02
N PRO A 65 -16.02 -16.73 0.26
CA PRO A 65 -15.63 -15.94 1.43
C PRO A 65 -14.12 -15.82 1.62
N ASP A 66 -13.34 -16.76 1.12
CA ASP A 66 -11.90 -16.83 1.28
C ASP A 66 -11.11 -15.94 0.30
N LEU A 67 -11.73 -15.46 -0.79
CA LEU A 67 -11.05 -14.58 -1.76
C LEU A 67 -10.57 -13.27 -1.15
N HIS A 68 -11.24 -12.78 -0.11
CA HIS A 68 -10.85 -11.57 0.58
C HIS A 68 -9.50 -11.70 1.30
N ASP A 69 -9.21 -12.90 1.81
CA ASP A 69 -7.98 -13.21 2.55
C ASP A 69 -6.82 -13.69 1.66
N LEU A 70 -7.05 -13.83 0.35
CA LEU A 70 -6.06 -14.32 -0.60
C LEU A 70 -5.54 -13.22 -1.52
N TYR A 71 -4.29 -13.34 -1.97
CA TYR A 71 -3.64 -12.45 -2.93
C TYR A 71 -2.63 -13.21 -3.80
N GLY A 72 -2.17 -12.58 -4.89
CA GLY A 72 -1.19 -13.14 -5.81
C GLY A 72 -1.66 -14.47 -6.41
N ARG A 73 -0.76 -15.41 -6.56
CA ARG A 73 -1.06 -16.74 -7.16
C ARG A 73 -2.09 -17.55 -6.37
N ALA A 74 -2.13 -17.42 -5.06
CA ALA A 74 -3.13 -18.09 -4.24
C ALA A 74 -4.55 -17.59 -4.54
N PHE A 75 -4.72 -16.28 -4.71
CA PHE A 75 -5.96 -15.68 -5.17
C PHE A 75 -6.32 -16.19 -6.57
N GLU A 76 -5.39 -16.15 -7.53
CA GLU A 76 -5.61 -16.62 -8.90
C GLU A 76 -6.11 -18.07 -8.92
N GLN A 77 -5.41 -18.98 -8.25
CA GLN A 77 -5.78 -20.39 -8.18
C GLN A 77 -7.19 -20.58 -7.59
N ARG A 78 -7.50 -19.89 -6.52
CA ARG A 78 -8.79 -20.01 -5.85
C ARG A 78 -9.92 -19.41 -6.67
N TYR A 79 -9.70 -18.27 -7.27
CA TYR A 79 -10.66 -17.62 -8.16
C TYR A 79 -11.00 -18.49 -9.38
N LEU A 80 -9.99 -19.10 -10.01
CA LEU A 80 -10.19 -20.04 -11.13
C LEU A 80 -10.99 -21.28 -10.71
N ALA A 81 -10.78 -21.77 -9.49
CA ALA A 81 -11.59 -22.86 -8.94
C ALA A 81 -13.06 -22.46 -8.77
N TYR A 82 -13.36 -21.24 -8.31
CA TYR A 82 -14.73 -20.72 -8.28
C TYR A 82 -15.33 -20.54 -9.67
N GLU A 83 -14.56 -20.07 -10.65
CA GLU A 83 -15.03 -20.02 -12.04
C GLU A 83 -15.42 -21.40 -12.58
N GLU A 84 -14.66 -22.45 -12.23
CA GLU A 84 -15.00 -23.84 -12.60
C GLU A 84 -16.29 -24.29 -11.93
N GLN A 85 -16.49 -24.00 -10.65
CA GLN A 85 -17.74 -24.31 -9.93
C GLN A 85 -18.97 -23.60 -10.57
N THR A 86 -18.79 -22.38 -11.10
CA THR A 86 -19.87 -21.72 -11.88
C THR A 86 -20.17 -22.44 -13.18
N ARG A 87 -19.16 -22.98 -13.89
CA ARG A 87 -19.34 -23.74 -15.13
C ARG A 87 -20.05 -25.08 -14.89
N ASN A 88 -19.75 -25.71 -13.76
CA ASN A 88 -20.34 -26.99 -13.35
C ASN A 88 -21.74 -26.84 -12.73
N GLY A 89 -22.23 -25.61 -12.55
CA GLY A 89 -23.53 -25.33 -11.94
C GLY A 89 -23.61 -25.50 -10.43
N GLU A 90 -22.45 -25.63 -9.76
CA GLU A 90 -22.34 -25.72 -8.30
C GLU A 90 -22.60 -24.36 -7.65
N LEU A 91 -22.10 -23.28 -8.25
CA LEU A 91 -22.41 -21.89 -7.87
C LEU A 91 -23.43 -21.32 -8.85
N LYS A 92 -24.52 -20.76 -8.32
CA LYS A 92 -25.64 -20.24 -9.10
C LYS A 92 -25.73 -18.73 -9.13
N LEU A 93 -25.23 -18.06 -8.08
CA LEU A 93 -25.26 -16.61 -7.97
C LEU A 93 -23.93 -16.01 -8.44
N PHE A 94 -23.84 -15.70 -9.70
CA PHE A 94 -22.69 -15.04 -10.31
C PHE A 94 -23.10 -14.24 -11.55
N LYS A 95 -22.24 -13.33 -11.97
CA LYS A 95 -22.38 -12.61 -13.25
C LYS A 95 -21.05 -12.67 -13.98
N ARG A 96 -21.06 -12.99 -15.29
CA ARG A 96 -19.87 -12.97 -16.14
C ARG A 96 -19.91 -11.80 -17.08
N ILE A 97 -18.83 -11.03 -17.10
CA ILE A 97 -18.67 -9.81 -17.90
C ILE A 97 -17.27 -9.79 -18.54
N LYS A 98 -17.03 -8.92 -19.50
CA LYS A 98 -15.68 -8.65 -19.98
C LYS A 98 -14.91 -7.82 -18.96
N ALA A 99 -13.69 -8.24 -18.62
CA ALA A 99 -12.81 -7.48 -17.71
C ALA A 99 -12.53 -6.07 -18.26
N ALA A 100 -12.29 -5.95 -19.57
CA ALA A 100 -12.06 -4.68 -20.24
C ALA A 100 -13.27 -3.71 -20.14
N ASP A 101 -14.51 -4.22 -20.15
CA ASP A 101 -15.71 -3.38 -20.02
C ASP A 101 -15.86 -2.87 -18.58
N LEU A 102 -15.62 -3.72 -17.58
CA LEU A 102 -15.58 -3.29 -16.18
C LEU A 102 -14.48 -2.24 -15.95
N TRP A 103 -13.30 -2.46 -16.50
CA TRP A 103 -12.19 -1.50 -16.40
C TRP A 103 -12.52 -0.15 -17.03
N ARG A 104 -13.13 -0.13 -18.22
CA ARG A 104 -13.61 1.11 -18.84
C ARG A 104 -14.64 1.82 -17.95
N LYS A 105 -15.56 1.07 -17.33
CA LYS A 105 -16.56 1.64 -16.41
C LYS A 105 -15.86 2.26 -15.17
N MET A 106 -14.87 1.58 -14.58
CA MET A 106 -14.07 2.11 -13.48
C MET A 106 -13.40 3.44 -13.87
N LEU A 107 -12.71 3.47 -15.00
CA LEU A 107 -12.03 4.67 -15.49
C LEU A 107 -13.00 5.80 -15.83
N SER A 108 -14.17 5.48 -16.42
CA SER A 108 -15.20 6.48 -16.72
C SER A 108 -15.75 7.14 -15.46
N MET A 109 -16.01 6.35 -14.41
CA MET A 109 -16.49 6.89 -13.14
C MET A 109 -15.41 7.70 -12.41
N LEU A 110 -14.16 7.23 -12.44
CA LEU A 110 -13.03 7.97 -11.92
C LEU A 110 -12.84 9.33 -12.62
N PHE A 111 -12.96 9.36 -13.94
CA PHE A 111 -12.89 10.59 -14.72
C PHE A 111 -14.05 11.55 -14.42
N GLU A 112 -15.28 11.03 -14.30
CA GLU A 112 -16.48 11.83 -14.07
C GLU A 112 -16.56 12.40 -12.65
N THR A 113 -16.16 11.60 -11.65
CA THR A 113 -16.45 11.91 -10.22
C THR A 113 -15.21 11.98 -9.33
N GLY A 114 -14.03 11.61 -9.84
CA GLY A 114 -12.82 11.41 -9.03
C GLY A 114 -12.84 10.12 -8.19
N HIS A 115 -13.87 9.27 -8.33
CA HIS A 115 -14.07 8.05 -7.56
C HIS A 115 -14.73 6.94 -8.39
N PRO A 116 -14.60 5.67 -7.97
CA PRO A 116 -13.70 5.14 -6.94
C PRO A 116 -12.22 5.26 -7.31
N TRP A 117 -11.35 5.42 -6.33
CA TRP A 117 -9.91 5.39 -6.54
C TRP A 117 -9.44 4.02 -7.02
N ILE A 118 -8.28 3.97 -7.65
CA ILE A 118 -7.66 2.73 -8.16
C ILE A 118 -6.55 2.32 -7.22
N THR A 119 -6.68 1.13 -6.61
CA THR A 119 -5.67 0.54 -5.72
C THR A 119 -5.45 -0.94 -6.03
N PHE A 120 -4.24 -1.44 -5.81
CA PHE A 120 -3.81 -2.77 -6.25
C PHE A 120 -3.51 -3.68 -5.05
N LYS A 121 -4.38 -4.66 -4.82
CA LYS A 121 -4.35 -5.59 -3.70
C LYS A 121 -3.04 -6.38 -3.62
N ASP A 122 -2.62 -6.97 -4.73
CA ASP A 122 -1.51 -7.90 -4.73
C ASP A 122 -0.18 -7.20 -4.46
N THR A 123 0.04 -6.03 -5.07
CA THR A 123 1.23 -5.22 -4.79
C THR A 123 1.35 -4.86 -3.32
N CYS A 124 0.25 -4.44 -2.68
CA CYS A 124 0.22 -4.09 -1.26
C CYS A 124 0.56 -5.30 -0.37
N ASN A 125 0.05 -6.47 -0.70
CA ASN A 125 0.25 -7.68 0.09
C ASN A 125 1.60 -8.35 -0.17
N VAL A 126 2.00 -8.52 -1.43
CA VAL A 126 3.27 -9.16 -1.81
C VAL A 126 4.47 -8.38 -1.26
N ARG A 127 4.38 -7.05 -1.24
CA ARG A 127 5.44 -6.19 -0.71
C ARG A 127 5.32 -5.88 0.79
N SER A 128 4.25 -6.33 1.45
CA SER A 128 4.08 -6.10 2.89
C SER A 128 5.15 -6.82 3.70
N PRO A 129 5.88 -6.14 4.59
CA PRO A 129 6.86 -6.78 5.46
C PRO A 129 6.22 -7.70 6.51
N GLN A 130 4.89 -7.60 6.71
CA GLN A 130 4.11 -8.26 7.75
C GLN A 130 3.25 -9.44 7.24
N GLN A 131 3.60 -10.06 6.11
CA GLN A 131 2.87 -11.17 5.50
C GLN A 131 2.58 -12.34 6.47
N HIS A 132 3.45 -12.55 7.46
CA HIS A 132 3.33 -13.64 8.46
C HIS A 132 2.29 -13.37 9.55
N THR A 133 1.77 -12.16 9.66
CA THR A 133 0.78 -11.78 10.69
C THR A 133 -0.64 -11.64 10.15
N GLY A 134 -0.81 -11.40 8.85
CA GLY A 134 -2.12 -11.22 8.25
C GLY A 134 -2.08 -10.57 6.88
N VAL A 135 -3.26 -10.26 6.37
CA VAL A 135 -3.49 -9.71 5.03
C VAL A 135 -3.85 -8.24 5.14
N VAL A 136 -3.40 -7.47 4.16
CA VAL A 136 -3.85 -6.09 3.92
C VAL A 136 -5.16 -6.17 3.13
N HIS A 137 -6.30 -5.93 3.80
CA HIS A 137 -7.63 -6.04 3.21
C HIS A 137 -8.11 -4.78 2.50
N SER A 138 -7.54 -3.65 2.88
CA SER A 138 -7.83 -2.33 2.28
C SER A 138 -6.72 -1.35 2.63
N SER A 139 -6.79 -0.16 2.06
CA SER A 139 -6.02 0.99 2.55
C SER A 139 -6.91 1.91 3.40
N ASN A 140 -6.39 3.07 3.78
CA ASN A 140 -7.11 4.10 4.52
C ASN A 140 -7.83 5.09 3.59
N LEU A 141 -8.30 6.20 4.16
CA LEU A 141 -8.98 7.28 3.43
C LEU A 141 -8.15 7.87 2.28
N CYS A 142 -6.84 8.00 2.45
CA CYS A 142 -5.94 8.66 1.50
C CYS A 142 -5.14 7.69 0.60
N THR A 143 -5.33 6.37 0.77
CA THR A 143 -4.71 5.27 0.00
C THR A 143 -3.22 5.01 0.23
N GLU A 144 -2.58 5.68 1.19
CA GLU A 144 -1.15 5.52 1.49
C GLU A 144 -0.84 4.40 2.48
N ILE A 145 -1.82 3.92 3.25
CA ILE A 145 -1.60 2.95 4.32
C ILE A 145 -1.91 1.54 3.86
N THR A 146 -0.95 0.65 4.02
CA THR A 146 -1.04 -0.77 3.65
C THR A 146 -0.63 -1.64 4.83
N LEU A 147 -1.52 -1.73 5.84
CA LEU A 147 -1.32 -2.49 7.06
C LEU A 147 -2.30 -3.66 7.15
N ASN A 148 -1.86 -4.77 7.73
CA ASN A 148 -2.71 -5.92 7.97
C ASN A 148 -3.80 -5.61 9.00
N THR A 149 -4.95 -6.24 8.84
CA THR A 149 -6.10 -6.13 9.75
C THR A 149 -6.68 -7.51 10.06
N SER A 150 -7.35 -7.63 11.21
CA SER A 150 -8.06 -8.85 11.60
C SER A 150 -9.26 -8.48 12.50
N ALA A 151 -9.98 -9.48 12.99
CA ALA A 151 -11.05 -9.27 13.98
C ALA A 151 -10.53 -8.61 15.27
N ASP A 152 -9.27 -8.89 15.64
CA ASP A 152 -8.65 -8.42 16.88
C ASP A 152 -7.68 -7.25 16.68
N GLU A 153 -7.43 -6.85 15.44
CA GLU A 153 -6.45 -5.82 15.09
C GLU A 153 -7.02 -4.82 14.10
N ILE A 154 -7.20 -3.58 14.54
CA ILE A 154 -7.53 -2.43 13.69
C ILE A 154 -6.25 -1.65 13.44
N ALA A 155 -5.86 -1.51 12.17
CA ALA A 155 -4.67 -0.78 11.79
C ALA A 155 -4.81 0.72 12.11
N VAL A 156 -3.79 1.27 12.75
CA VAL A 156 -3.66 2.70 13.04
C VAL A 156 -2.30 3.16 12.57
N CYS A 157 -2.25 4.27 11.85
CA CYS A 157 -1.00 4.82 11.38
C CYS A 157 -0.61 6.09 12.14
N ASN A 158 0.70 6.27 12.32
CA ASN A 158 1.32 7.46 12.90
C ASN A 158 2.13 8.12 11.78
N LEU A 159 1.71 9.32 11.37
CA LEU A 159 2.19 9.95 10.13
C LEU A 159 3.05 11.17 10.39
N GLY A 160 4.10 11.31 9.59
CA GLY A 160 4.92 12.50 9.47
C GLY A 160 5.35 12.74 8.03
N SER A 161 5.76 13.96 7.71
CA SER A 161 6.28 14.31 6.39
C SER A 161 7.50 15.21 6.52
N ILE A 162 8.56 14.88 5.79
CA ILE A 162 9.77 15.69 5.69
C ILE A 162 9.53 16.82 4.70
N ASN A 163 9.79 18.06 5.11
CA ASN A 163 9.76 19.19 4.18
C ASN A 163 11.05 19.21 3.34
N LEU A 164 10.98 18.59 2.16
CA LEU A 164 12.15 18.33 1.32
C LEU A 164 12.89 19.62 0.89
N VAL A 165 12.15 20.71 0.61
CA VAL A 165 12.77 21.97 0.17
C VAL A 165 13.71 22.57 1.21
N GLN A 166 13.51 22.27 2.50
CA GLN A 166 14.40 22.72 3.58
C GLN A 166 15.76 22.00 3.59
N HIS A 167 15.87 20.91 2.82
CA HIS A 167 17.08 20.11 2.68
C HIS A 167 17.83 20.39 1.40
N ILE A 168 17.37 21.36 0.59
CA ILE A 168 18.11 21.86 -0.58
C ILE A 168 19.00 23.01 -0.15
N GLU A 169 20.30 22.85 -0.23
CA GLU A 169 21.31 23.85 0.12
C GLU A 169 22.35 23.94 -1.00
N ASN A 170 22.77 25.13 -1.38
CA ASN A 170 23.76 25.39 -2.42
C ASN A 170 23.43 24.73 -3.78
N GLY A 171 22.16 24.53 -4.11
CA GLY A 171 21.73 23.89 -5.36
C GLY A 171 21.77 22.35 -5.33
N GLU A 172 21.93 21.73 -4.18
CA GLU A 172 22.01 20.28 -4.01
C GLU A 172 21.21 19.79 -2.80
N LEU A 173 20.87 18.51 -2.78
CA LEU A 173 20.25 17.85 -1.63
C LEU A 173 21.30 17.61 -0.53
N ASN A 174 21.13 18.24 0.62
CA ASN A 174 21.97 18.03 1.79
C ASN A 174 21.58 16.70 2.48
N LEU A 175 22.27 15.63 2.13
CA LEU A 175 22.01 14.28 2.65
C LEU A 175 22.24 14.16 4.15
N GLN A 176 23.25 14.84 4.71
CA GLN A 176 23.52 14.81 6.15
C GLN A 176 22.34 15.41 6.93
N LYS A 177 21.86 16.58 6.52
CA LYS A 177 20.70 17.21 7.16
C LYS A 177 19.43 16.37 7.00
N LEU A 178 19.26 15.75 5.83
CA LEU A 178 18.15 14.83 5.57
C LEU A 178 18.18 13.63 6.51
N GLU A 179 19.35 13.03 6.69
CA GLU A 179 19.57 11.92 7.63
C GLU A 179 19.20 12.30 9.07
N GLU A 180 19.70 13.42 9.56
CA GLU A 180 19.43 13.91 10.94
C GLU A 180 17.93 14.18 11.14
N THR A 181 17.28 14.79 10.15
CA THR A 181 15.83 15.07 10.19
C THR A 181 15.03 13.76 10.16
N THR A 182 15.39 12.82 9.29
CA THR A 182 14.73 11.52 9.17
C THR A 182 14.84 10.71 10.46
N ARG A 183 16.02 10.64 11.06
CA ARG A 183 16.24 9.97 12.35
C ARG A 183 15.38 10.57 13.47
N THR A 184 15.30 11.88 13.52
CA THR A 184 14.47 12.59 14.49
C THR A 184 12.98 12.30 14.26
N ALA A 185 12.52 12.35 13.02
CA ALA A 185 11.13 12.08 12.66
C ALA A 185 10.70 10.65 13.02
N VAL A 186 11.51 9.64 12.70
CA VAL A 186 11.21 8.23 13.06
C VAL A 186 11.14 8.07 14.58
N ARG A 187 12.06 8.64 15.34
CA ARG A 187 12.03 8.62 16.82
C ARG A 187 10.77 9.29 17.37
N MET A 188 10.37 10.42 16.82
CA MET A 188 9.14 11.12 17.24
C MET A 188 7.90 10.27 16.96
N LEU A 189 7.82 9.65 15.79
CA LEU A 189 6.71 8.77 15.41
C LEU A 189 6.65 7.51 16.26
N ASP A 190 7.79 6.89 16.56
CA ASP A 190 7.85 5.76 17.50
C ASP A 190 7.36 6.16 18.91
N ASN A 191 7.74 7.33 19.41
CA ASN A 191 7.27 7.82 20.70
C ASN A 191 5.76 8.07 20.74
N VAL A 192 5.17 8.56 19.63
CA VAL A 192 3.71 8.79 19.55
C VAL A 192 2.93 7.51 19.77
N ILE A 193 3.42 6.36 19.30
CA ILE A 193 2.76 5.07 19.52
C ILE A 193 2.53 4.80 21.01
N ASP A 194 3.48 5.13 21.86
CA ASP A 194 3.41 4.85 23.29
C ASP A 194 2.52 5.83 24.06
N ILE A 195 2.41 7.07 23.61
CA ILE A 195 1.66 8.14 24.30
C ILE A 195 0.29 8.42 23.68
N ASN A 196 -0.05 7.80 22.56
CA ASN A 196 -1.30 8.03 21.85
C ASN A 196 -2.50 7.49 22.64
N TYR A 197 -3.65 8.16 22.46
CA TYR A 197 -4.93 7.66 22.95
C TYR A 197 -5.56 6.73 21.91
N TYR A 198 -5.87 5.51 22.32
CA TYR A 198 -6.55 4.52 21.49
C TYR A 198 -8.01 4.42 21.91
N SER A 199 -8.94 4.72 21.01
CA SER A 199 -10.37 4.72 21.28
C SER A 199 -10.98 3.31 21.45
N VAL A 200 -10.29 2.29 20.89
CA VAL A 200 -10.69 0.87 20.97
C VAL A 200 -9.46 0.00 21.19
N GLU A 201 -9.65 -1.12 21.89
CA GLU A 201 -8.53 -1.99 22.29
C GLU A 201 -7.85 -2.65 21.08
N GLN A 202 -8.59 -2.99 20.02
CA GLN A 202 -8.05 -3.58 18.80
C GLN A 202 -7.04 -2.64 18.11
N ALA A 203 -7.27 -1.33 18.16
CA ALA A 203 -6.34 -0.33 17.62
C ALA A 203 -5.06 -0.26 18.45
N ARG A 204 -5.19 -0.33 19.78
CA ARG A 204 -4.05 -0.39 20.71
C ARG A 204 -3.24 -1.66 20.51
N THR A 205 -3.91 -2.82 20.43
CA THR A 205 -3.30 -4.13 20.20
C THR A 205 -2.44 -4.13 18.94
N SER A 206 -3.00 -3.70 17.81
CA SER A 206 -2.29 -3.59 16.53
C SER A 206 -1.07 -2.67 16.63
N ASN A 207 -1.26 -1.45 17.14
CA ASN A 207 -0.19 -0.47 17.19
C ASN A 207 0.95 -0.86 18.13
N MET A 208 0.65 -1.38 19.32
CA MET A 208 1.67 -1.81 20.26
C MET A 208 2.41 -3.07 19.80
N ARG A 209 1.74 -3.96 19.08
CA ARG A 209 2.32 -5.19 18.56
C ARG A 209 3.23 -4.96 17.35
N HIS A 210 2.79 -4.12 16.42
CA HIS A 210 3.45 -3.93 15.12
C HIS A 210 4.25 -2.63 15.02
N ARG A 211 3.91 -1.63 15.80
CA ARG A 211 4.54 -0.29 15.81
C ARG A 211 4.72 0.33 14.43
N PRO A 212 3.68 0.42 13.59
CA PRO A 212 3.79 0.99 12.27
C PRO A 212 3.95 2.51 12.34
N VAL A 213 4.82 3.05 11.52
CA VAL A 213 4.94 4.48 11.24
C VAL A 213 4.89 4.73 9.74
N GLY A 214 4.45 5.91 9.34
CA GLY A 214 4.44 6.36 7.96
C GLY A 214 5.19 7.67 7.83
N LEU A 215 6.32 7.66 7.15
CA LEU A 215 7.14 8.84 6.91
C LEU A 215 7.15 9.17 5.42
N GLY A 216 6.46 10.25 5.04
CA GLY A 216 6.44 10.77 3.68
C GLY A 216 7.31 12.01 3.50
N LEU A 217 7.11 12.67 2.38
CA LEU A 217 7.72 13.96 2.08
C LEU A 217 6.68 14.96 1.59
N MET A 218 6.98 16.24 1.75
CA MET A 218 6.25 17.38 1.18
C MET A 218 7.23 18.41 0.60
N GLY A 219 6.74 19.32 -0.21
CA GLY A 219 7.58 20.37 -0.81
C GLY A 219 8.47 19.86 -1.95
N PHE A 220 8.10 18.75 -2.61
CA PHE A 220 8.85 18.22 -3.76
C PHE A 220 8.93 19.24 -4.91
N GLN A 221 7.80 19.83 -5.31
CA GLN A 221 7.78 20.85 -6.35
C GLN A 221 8.59 22.11 -5.97
N ASP A 222 8.52 22.51 -4.70
CA ASP A 222 9.33 23.64 -4.22
C ASP A 222 10.84 23.32 -4.25
N ALA A 223 11.20 22.05 -3.98
CA ALA A 223 12.57 21.58 -4.13
C ALA A 223 13.04 21.63 -5.60
N LEU A 224 12.18 21.19 -6.54
CA LEU A 224 12.47 21.32 -7.98
C LEU A 224 12.66 22.76 -8.41
N TYR A 225 11.83 23.70 -7.94
CA TYR A 225 12.02 25.13 -8.20
C TYR A 225 13.37 25.63 -7.68
N LYS A 226 13.74 25.24 -6.46
CA LYS A 226 15.02 25.63 -5.86
C LYS A 226 16.23 25.03 -6.57
N LEU A 227 16.08 23.87 -7.19
CA LEU A 227 17.09 23.18 -8.02
C LEU A 227 17.08 23.65 -9.47
N GLY A 228 16.09 24.42 -9.92
CA GLY A 228 15.92 24.81 -11.31
C GLY A 228 15.51 23.69 -12.25
N LEU A 229 14.84 22.65 -11.74
CA LEU A 229 14.40 21.47 -12.49
C LEU A 229 12.96 21.61 -12.96
N ALA A 230 12.69 21.26 -14.22
CA ALA A 230 11.33 21.17 -14.73
C ALA A 230 10.67 19.85 -14.25
N TYR A 231 9.41 19.92 -13.81
CA TYR A 231 8.65 18.79 -13.26
C TYR A 231 8.62 17.55 -14.21
N GLY A 232 8.43 17.76 -15.49
CA GLY A 232 8.37 16.68 -16.50
C GLY A 232 9.71 16.29 -17.09
N SER A 233 10.85 16.59 -16.42
CA SER A 233 12.19 16.25 -16.91
C SER A 233 12.72 14.95 -16.28
N ASP A 234 13.64 14.27 -17.01
CA ASP A 234 14.36 13.11 -16.48
C ASP A 234 15.14 13.44 -15.21
N ALA A 235 15.67 14.67 -15.11
CA ALA A 235 16.35 15.14 -13.90
C ALA A 235 15.42 15.24 -12.68
N ALA A 236 14.13 15.55 -12.89
CA ALA A 236 13.14 15.54 -11.80
C ALA A 236 12.80 14.10 -11.37
N VAL A 237 12.73 13.16 -12.31
CA VAL A 237 12.56 11.72 -12.03
C VAL A 237 13.74 11.19 -11.22
N GLU A 238 14.95 11.48 -11.66
CA GLU A 238 16.18 11.10 -10.96
C GLU A 238 16.26 11.71 -9.55
N PHE A 239 15.84 12.96 -9.39
CA PHE A 239 15.77 13.60 -8.08
C PHE A 239 14.70 12.96 -7.17
N ALA A 240 13.53 12.57 -7.71
CA ALA A 240 12.49 11.87 -6.97
C ALA A 240 13.01 10.54 -6.44
N ASP A 241 13.64 9.74 -7.29
CA ASP A 241 14.23 8.45 -6.93
C ASP A 241 15.31 8.61 -5.85
N THR A 242 16.31 9.45 -6.11
CA THR A 242 17.42 9.67 -5.18
C THR A 242 17.00 10.20 -3.81
N SER A 243 16.06 11.15 -3.78
CA SER A 243 15.59 11.73 -2.52
C SER A 243 14.76 10.74 -1.71
N MET A 244 13.94 9.93 -2.38
CA MET A 244 13.12 8.92 -1.68
C MET A 244 13.96 7.71 -1.26
N GLU A 245 14.94 7.28 -2.05
CA GLU A 245 15.91 6.27 -1.64
C GLU A 245 16.60 6.68 -0.33
N ALA A 246 17.08 7.93 -0.26
CA ALA A 246 17.78 8.44 0.93
C ALA A 246 16.86 8.46 2.17
N ILE A 247 15.62 8.95 2.02
CA ILE A 247 14.64 8.97 3.12
C ILE A 247 14.35 7.53 3.59
N SER A 248 14.07 6.62 2.67
CA SER A 248 13.79 5.22 3.00
C SER A 248 14.97 4.54 3.71
N TYR A 249 16.17 4.73 3.19
CA TYR A 249 17.40 4.20 3.77
C TYR A 249 17.60 4.70 5.21
N TYR A 250 17.54 6.02 5.42
CA TYR A 250 17.75 6.61 6.76
C TYR A 250 16.62 6.30 7.73
N ALA A 251 15.38 6.13 7.26
CA ALA A 251 14.26 5.74 8.10
C ALA A 251 14.41 4.30 8.60
N ILE A 252 14.82 3.36 7.73
CA ILE A 252 15.10 1.97 8.11
C ILE A 252 16.31 1.92 9.06
N ASP A 253 17.37 2.66 8.77
CA ASP A 253 18.54 2.78 9.66
C ASP A 253 18.15 3.31 11.04
N ALA A 254 17.33 4.35 11.11
CA ALA A 254 16.84 4.93 12.36
C ALA A 254 15.98 3.93 13.15
N SER A 255 15.07 3.21 12.50
CA SER A 255 14.24 2.20 13.14
C SER A 255 15.08 1.02 13.66
N SER A 256 16.12 0.61 12.93
CA SER A 256 17.07 -0.42 13.37
C SER A 256 17.91 0.05 14.59
N ASN A 257 18.33 1.31 14.64
CA ASN A 257 18.99 1.90 15.81
C ASN A 257 18.05 1.93 17.02
N LEU A 258 16.78 2.28 16.81
CA LEU A 258 15.78 2.25 17.88
C LEU A 258 15.52 0.81 18.38
N ALA A 259 15.56 -0.19 17.50
CA ALA A 259 15.46 -1.58 17.91
C ALA A 259 16.63 -2.01 18.79
N GLN A 260 17.85 -1.57 18.48
CA GLN A 260 19.02 -1.80 19.33
C GLN A 260 18.88 -1.12 20.70
N GLU A 261 18.30 0.09 20.74
CA GLU A 261 18.10 0.87 21.97
C GLU A 261 16.95 0.36 22.83
N ARG A 262 15.82 -0.06 22.21
CA ARG A 262 14.52 -0.29 22.87
C ARG A 262 13.92 -1.67 22.64
N GLY A 263 14.57 -2.52 21.88
CA GLY A 263 14.06 -3.81 21.42
C GLY A 263 13.26 -3.70 20.12
N ALA A 264 13.25 -4.78 19.36
CA ALA A 264 12.46 -4.92 18.14
C ALA A 264 10.96 -4.92 18.46
N TYR A 265 10.12 -4.59 17.46
CA TYR A 265 8.66 -4.70 17.62
C TYR A 265 8.23 -6.16 17.84
N ALA A 266 7.12 -6.39 18.55
CA ALA A 266 6.75 -7.72 19.06
C ALA A 266 6.56 -8.79 17.98
N SER A 267 6.06 -8.43 16.80
CA SER A 267 5.86 -9.36 15.67
C SER A 267 7.01 -9.33 14.65
N PHE A 268 8.22 -8.94 15.04
CA PHE A 268 9.38 -8.89 14.14
C PHE A 268 9.77 -10.27 13.59
N SER A 269 9.76 -11.30 14.44
CA SER A 269 10.13 -12.66 14.03
C SER A 269 9.16 -13.22 12.98
N GLY A 270 9.68 -13.69 11.86
CA GLY A 270 8.91 -14.15 10.71
C GLY A 270 8.63 -13.08 9.65
N SER A 271 8.83 -11.80 9.96
CA SER A 271 8.69 -10.69 9.02
C SER A 271 9.70 -10.75 7.87
N LEU A 272 9.45 -10.02 6.78
CA LEU A 272 10.44 -9.87 5.72
C LEU A 272 11.75 -9.27 6.27
N TRP A 273 11.66 -8.33 7.20
CA TRP A 273 12.82 -7.74 7.88
C TRP A 273 13.70 -8.80 8.55
N SER A 274 13.09 -9.72 9.32
CA SER A 274 13.82 -10.80 10.01
C SER A 274 14.47 -11.79 9.06
N ARG A 275 13.96 -11.87 7.83
CA ARG A 275 14.50 -12.68 6.74
C ARG A 275 15.55 -11.95 5.89
N GLY A 276 15.86 -10.69 6.23
CA GLY A 276 16.79 -9.85 5.49
C GLY A 276 16.26 -9.37 4.13
N ILE A 277 14.94 -9.34 3.96
CA ILE A 277 14.26 -8.86 2.75
C ILE A 277 13.82 -7.41 3.01
N LEU A 278 14.48 -6.47 2.37
CA LEU A 278 14.21 -5.04 2.46
C LEU A 278 13.23 -4.60 1.35
N PRO A 279 12.67 -3.39 1.40
CA PRO A 279 11.76 -2.90 0.36
C PRO A 279 12.33 -2.99 -1.06
N ILE A 280 13.63 -2.73 -1.25
CA ILE A 280 14.35 -2.88 -2.52
C ILE A 280 14.30 -4.34 -3.05
N ASP A 281 14.33 -5.34 -2.16
CA ASP A 281 14.26 -6.74 -2.55
C ASP A 281 12.84 -7.20 -2.89
N SER A 282 11.83 -6.54 -2.31
CA SER A 282 10.42 -6.90 -2.49
C SER A 282 9.91 -6.72 -3.93
N ILE A 283 10.62 -5.95 -4.75
CA ILE A 283 10.36 -5.83 -6.20
C ILE A 283 10.56 -7.18 -6.89
N LYS A 284 11.59 -7.95 -6.50
CA LYS A 284 11.82 -9.30 -7.03
C LYS A 284 10.71 -10.27 -6.62
N MET A 285 10.14 -10.11 -5.44
CA MET A 285 8.97 -10.89 -5.01
C MET A 285 7.77 -10.62 -5.91
N LEU A 286 7.52 -9.34 -6.22
CA LEU A 286 6.44 -8.94 -7.12
C LEU A 286 6.65 -9.48 -8.53
N GLN A 287 7.89 -9.45 -9.04
CA GLN A 287 8.25 -10.05 -10.34
C GLN A 287 8.00 -11.57 -10.35
N ALA A 288 8.35 -12.26 -9.25
CA ALA A 288 8.11 -13.70 -9.13
C ALA A 288 6.61 -14.05 -9.12
N GLU A 289 5.77 -13.20 -8.50
CA GLU A 289 4.31 -13.38 -8.49
C GLU A 289 3.68 -13.12 -9.86
N ARG A 290 4.06 -12.03 -10.53
CA ARG A 290 3.47 -11.61 -11.81
C ARG A 290 3.97 -12.40 -13.02
N GLY A 291 5.22 -12.87 -12.97
CA GLY A 291 5.93 -13.46 -14.10
C GLY A 291 6.79 -12.45 -14.88
N GLU A 292 7.60 -12.98 -15.81
CA GLU A 292 8.47 -12.17 -16.65
C GLU A 292 7.64 -11.27 -17.60
N GLY A 293 8.10 -10.03 -17.82
CA GLY A 293 7.47 -9.06 -18.72
C GLY A 293 6.30 -8.25 -18.14
N PHE A 294 5.91 -8.51 -16.89
CA PHE A 294 4.84 -7.76 -16.21
C PHE A 294 5.34 -6.77 -15.15
N LEU A 295 6.63 -6.51 -15.13
CA LEU A 295 7.24 -5.54 -14.23
C LEU A 295 8.31 -4.75 -15.01
N ASP A 296 8.06 -3.45 -15.13
CA ASP A 296 8.99 -2.48 -15.70
C ASP A 296 9.26 -1.40 -14.63
N VAL A 297 10.29 -1.62 -13.82
CA VAL A 297 10.69 -0.74 -12.70
C VAL A 297 12.19 -0.61 -12.67
N ASP A 298 12.68 0.57 -12.36
CA ASP A 298 14.10 0.77 -12.07
C ASP A 298 14.51 -0.04 -10.83
N MET A 299 15.60 -0.78 -10.98
CA MET A 299 16.18 -1.63 -9.94
C MET A 299 17.52 -1.08 -9.43
N SER A 300 17.94 0.10 -9.89
CA SER A 300 19.17 0.74 -9.47
C SER A 300 19.10 1.21 -8.01
N SER A 301 20.24 1.40 -7.39
CA SER A 301 20.36 1.98 -6.04
C SER A 301 21.70 2.67 -5.89
N LYS A 302 21.77 3.72 -5.08
CA LYS A 302 22.95 4.55 -4.85
C LYS A 302 23.57 4.35 -3.46
N LEU A 303 22.78 3.84 -2.50
CA LEU A 303 23.21 3.64 -1.12
C LEU A 303 23.58 2.19 -0.84
N ASP A 304 24.35 1.95 0.23
CA ASP A 304 24.80 0.60 0.62
C ASP A 304 23.69 -0.20 1.35
N TRP A 305 22.74 -0.70 0.60
CA TRP A 305 21.67 -1.55 1.09
C TRP A 305 22.16 -2.87 1.69
N SER A 306 23.36 -3.33 1.33
CA SER A 306 23.93 -4.56 1.90
C SER A 306 24.34 -4.37 3.36
N ALA A 307 25.01 -3.25 3.65
CA ALA A 307 25.34 -2.87 5.03
C ALA A 307 24.10 -2.68 5.89
N LEU A 308 23.07 -1.99 5.36
CA LEU A 308 21.80 -1.80 6.06
C LEU A 308 21.08 -3.12 6.33
N ARG A 309 21.05 -4.04 5.37
CA ARG A 309 20.47 -5.39 5.54
C ARG A 309 21.13 -6.14 6.69
N SER A 310 22.47 -6.14 6.72
CA SER A 310 23.23 -6.78 7.80
C SER A 310 22.90 -6.18 9.16
N LYS A 311 22.77 -4.86 9.24
CA LYS A 311 22.39 -4.15 10.45
C LYS A 311 20.97 -4.51 10.91
N VAL A 312 19.99 -4.56 10.02
CA VAL A 312 18.60 -4.95 10.32
C VAL A 312 18.54 -6.40 10.83
N GLN A 313 19.32 -7.30 10.24
CA GLN A 313 19.38 -8.69 10.71
C GLN A 313 19.97 -8.83 12.12
N ILE A 314 20.94 -7.99 12.48
CA ILE A 314 21.58 -8.01 13.81
C ILE A 314 20.72 -7.33 14.86
N ASN A 315 20.25 -6.14 14.60
CA ASN A 315 19.56 -5.29 15.57
C ASN A 315 18.04 -5.49 15.59
N GLY A 316 17.46 -6.00 14.49
CA GLY A 316 16.03 -5.99 14.25
C GLY A 316 15.52 -4.63 13.75
N MET A 317 14.19 -4.48 13.76
CA MET A 317 13.47 -3.24 13.47
C MET A 317 12.59 -2.86 14.67
N ARG A 318 12.51 -1.57 14.98
CA ARG A 318 11.60 -1.05 16.01
C ARG A 318 10.17 -0.90 15.49
N ASN A 319 10.02 -0.68 14.20
CA ASN A 319 8.77 -0.41 13.53
C ASN A 319 8.55 -1.42 12.39
N SER A 320 7.32 -1.89 12.21
CA SER A 320 7.00 -2.85 11.14
C SER A 320 7.01 -2.20 9.75
N ASN A 321 6.64 -0.93 9.69
CA ASN A 321 6.67 -0.08 8.52
C ASN A 321 7.33 1.25 8.90
N VAL A 322 8.10 1.80 8.01
CA VAL A 322 8.77 3.10 8.17
C VAL A 322 8.75 3.91 6.88
#